data_9cee9e5c24530738860b996842a6fd21
#
_entry.id   9cee9e5c24530738860b996842a6fd21
#
_cell.length_a   1.000
_cell.length_b   1.000
_cell.length_c   1.000
_cell.angle_alpha   90.00
_cell.angle_beta   90.00
_cell.angle_gamma   90.00
#
_symmetry.space_group_name_H-M   'P 1'
#
loop_
_entity.id
_entity.type
_entity.pdbx_description
1 polymer ?
#
loop_
_entity_poly.entity_id
_entity_poly.type
_entity_poly.pdbx_seq_one_letter_code
_entity_poly.pdbx_strand_id
1 'polypeptide(L)'
;MTRRSGWTVSALADAYLAGGARFIQIRSKHAASGLFLGMCEDVVTRARKAGAMVIVNDRVDIAKLSAADGVHVGQDDLDPASARRILGGDAIVGVSTHSADQVRAASTRPVDYIAVGPIFGTSTKETGYRDVGTALVSEAAEILERAGCTKPIVAIGGITLERAPDVIRAGAAAVAVISDLLSTGNPEARVREYIRALS
;
A
#
# COMPACT_ATOMS: atom_id res chain seq x y z
N MET A 1 -7.23 -2.32 2.66
CA MET A 1 -8.33 -3.32 2.83
C MET A 1 -9.60 -2.75 2.24
N THR A 2 -10.31 -3.53 1.48
CA THR A 2 -11.63 -3.19 0.91
C THR A 2 -12.58 -4.30 1.31
N ARG A 3 -13.84 -3.98 1.68
CA ARG A 3 -14.85 -5.00 1.98
C ARG A 3 -15.05 -5.92 0.77
N ARG A 4 -14.75 -7.20 0.92
CA ARG A 4 -15.03 -8.24 -0.09
C ARG A 4 -15.92 -9.32 0.51
N SER A 5 -16.63 -10.05 -0.34
CA SER A 5 -17.66 -11.03 0.02
C SER A 5 -17.33 -11.81 1.28
N GLY A 6 -18.14 -11.66 2.30
CA GLY A 6 -18.06 -12.43 3.55
C GLY A 6 -17.17 -11.85 4.66
N TRP A 7 -16.31 -10.86 4.40
CA TRP A 7 -15.42 -10.28 5.40
C TRP A 7 -15.78 -8.83 5.74
N THR A 8 -15.82 -8.49 7.02
CA THR A 8 -15.82 -7.10 7.48
C THR A 8 -14.38 -6.54 7.45
N VAL A 9 -14.25 -5.20 7.44
CA VAL A 9 -12.93 -4.54 7.50
C VAL A 9 -12.19 -4.93 8.78
N SER A 10 -12.91 -4.96 9.92
CA SER A 10 -12.35 -5.35 11.22
C SER A 10 -11.85 -6.80 11.24
N ALA A 11 -12.65 -7.74 10.72
CA ALA A 11 -12.25 -9.14 10.66
C ALA A 11 -11.04 -9.39 9.75
N LEU A 12 -10.94 -8.65 8.63
CA LEU A 12 -9.75 -8.69 7.78
C LEU A 12 -8.52 -8.12 8.49
N ALA A 13 -8.70 -7.01 9.23
CA ALA A 13 -7.61 -6.43 10.02
C ALA A 13 -7.09 -7.44 11.04
N ASP A 14 -7.98 -8.06 11.81
CA ASP A 14 -7.62 -9.06 12.81
C ASP A 14 -6.87 -10.24 12.17
N ALA A 15 -7.37 -10.78 11.05
CA ALA A 15 -6.72 -11.87 10.35
C ALA A 15 -5.34 -11.50 9.80
N TYR A 16 -5.18 -10.32 9.22
CA TYR A 16 -3.89 -9.87 8.70
C TYR A 16 -2.87 -9.62 9.82
N LEU A 17 -3.29 -9.00 10.92
CA LEU A 17 -2.46 -8.77 12.09
C LEU A 17 -2.03 -10.09 12.76
N ALA A 18 -2.96 -11.04 12.93
CA ALA A 18 -2.68 -12.37 13.43
C ALA A 18 -1.74 -13.16 12.51
N GLY A 19 -1.84 -12.93 11.19
CA GLY A 19 -0.91 -13.46 10.19
C GLY A 19 0.49 -12.87 10.24
N GLY A 20 0.67 -11.75 10.95
CA GLY A 20 1.97 -11.08 11.11
C GLY A 20 2.15 -9.82 10.27
N ALA A 21 1.10 -9.33 9.57
CA ALA A 21 1.18 -8.06 8.86
C ALA A 21 1.51 -6.90 9.81
N ARG A 22 2.44 -6.03 9.40
CA ARG A 22 2.89 -4.86 10.17
C ARG A 22 2.67 -3.53 9.46
N PHE A 23 2.16 -3.58 8.22
CA PHE A 23 1.85 -2.40 7.42
C PHE A 23 0.56 -2.67 6.66
N ILE A 24 -0.53 -1.98 7.04
CA ILE A 24 -1.88 -2.21 6.50
C ILE A 24 -2.39 -0.93 5.85
N GLN A 25 -2.87 -1.02 4.61
CA GLN A 25 -3.54 0.09 3.96
C GLN A 25 -5.06 -0.13 3.96
N ILE A 26 -5.83 0.89 4.42
CA ILE A 26 -7.29 0.90 4.36
C ILE A 26 -7.72 1.75 3.16
N ARG A 27 -8.60 1.18 2.33
CA ARG A 27 -9.13 1.85 1.14
C ARG A 27 -10.63 1.62 1.02
N SER A 28 -11.41 2.72 0.93
CA SER A 28 -12.83 2.68 0.58
C SER A 28 -13.17 3.89 -0.28
N LYS A 29 -13.43 3.67 -1.57
CA LYS A 29 -13.73 4.78 -2.50
C LYS A 29 -15.18 5.28 -2.42
N HIS A 30 -16.09 4.47 -1.89
CA HIS A 30 -17.53 4.73 -1.95
C HIS A 30 -18.19 4.85 -0.58
N ALA A 31 -17.46 4.66 0.51
CA ALA A 31 -18.03 4.86 1.84
C ALA A 31 -18.23 6.34 2.13
N ALA A 32 -19.33 6.69 2.78
CA ALA A 32 -19.52 8.00 3.36
C ALA A 32 -18.40 8.30 4.36
N SER A 33 -17.98 9.58 4.46
CA SER A 33 -16.79 9.99 5.24
C SER A 33 -16.85 9.54 6.70
N GLY A 34 -18.00 9.68 7.38
CA GLY A 34 -18.15 9.25 8.77
C GLY A 34 -18.00 7.74 8.95
N LEU A 35 -18.57 6.94 8.03
CA LEU A 35 -18.41 5.49 8.05
C LEU A 35 -16.94 5.10 7.80
N PHE A 36 -16.27 5.76 6.85
CA PHE A 36 -14.86 5.50 6.55
C PHE A 36 -13.96 5.89 7.72
N LEU A 37 -14.23 7.02 8.37
CA LEU A 37 -13.52 7.44 9.58
C LEU A 37 -13.63 6.37 10.67
N GLY A 38 -14.84 5.93 11.02
CA GLY A 38 -15.03 4.89 12.04
C GLY A 38 -14.33 3.57 11.71
N MET A 39 -14.29 3.18 10.42
CA MET A 39 -13.51 2.00 9.99
C MET A 39 -12.00 2.20 10.21
N CYS A 40 -11.48 3.40 9.93
CA CYS A 40 -10.06 3.71 10.13
C CYS A 40 -9.70 3.73 11.62
N GLU A 41 -10.51 4.34 12.47
CA GLU A 41 -10.30 4.39 13.93
C GLU A 41 -10.28 2.98 14.54
N ASP A 42 -11.21 2.11 14.14
CA ASP A 42 -11.23 0.71 14.61
C ASP A 42 -9.95 -0.04 14.20
N VAL A 43 -9.55 0.06 12.93
CA VAL A 43 -8.32 -0.63 12.47
C VAL A 43 -7.06 -0.04 13.08
N VAL A 44 -6.96 1.26 13.24
CA VAL A 44 -5.83 1.92 13.92
C VAL A 44 -5.71 1.41 15.38
N THR A 45 -6.83 1.31 16.08
CA THR A 45 -6.84 0.78 17.46
C THR A 45 -6.33 -0.66 17.54
N ARG A 46 -6.74 -1.53 16.58
CA ARG A 46 -6.29 -2.92 16.50
C ARG A 46 -4.81 -3.02 16.13
N ALA A 47 -4.38 -2.27 15.13
CA ALA A 47 -3.04 -2.27 14.63
C ALA A 47 -2.02 -1.81 15.69
N ARG A 48 -2.34 -0.77 16.47
CA ARG A 48 -1.50 -0.30 17.58
C ARG A 48 -1.26 -1.38 18.63
N LYS A 49 -2.28 -2.16 19.00
CA LYS A 49 -2.14 -3.28 19.93
C LYS A 49 -1.21 -4.39 19.39
N ALA A 50 -1.15 -4.53 18.08
CA ALA A 50 -0.30 -5.51 17.40
C ALA A 50 1.07 -4.95 16.98
N GLY A 51 1.38 -3.68 17.26
CA GLY A 51 2.62 -3.03 16.83
C GLY A 51 2.71 -2.88 15.31
N ALA A 52 1.58 -2.64 14.65
CA ALA A 52 1.49 -2.46 13.20
C ALA A 52 1.07 -1.04 12.83
N MET A 53 1.45 -0.59 11.64
CA MET A 53 1.16 0.73 11.08
C MET A 53 -0.03 0.68 10.13
N VAL A 54 -0.81 1.78 10.10
CA VAL A 54 -2.00 1.93 9.26
C VAL A 54 -1.85 3.14 8.35
N ILE A 55 -2.03 2.89 7.07
CA ILE A 55 -2.06 3.90 6.01
C ILE A 55 -3.48 4.05 5.47
N VAL A 56 -3.97 5.28 5.38
CA VAL A 56 -5.26 5.59 4.76
C VAL A 56 -5.03 5.93 3.28
N ASN A 57 -5.82 5.34 2.40
CA ASN A 57 -5.73 5.61 0.97
C ASN A 57 -6.50 6.89 0.59
N ASP A 58 -5.90 7.80 -0.18
CA ASP A 58 -6.39 9.04 -0.77
C ASP A 58 -6.79 10.13 0.24
N ARG A 59 -7.42 9.79 1.33
CA ARG A 59 -8.11 10.69 2.27
C ARG A 59 -7.19 11.17 3.40
N VAL A 60 -6.47 12.26 3.15
CA VAL A 60 -5.55 12.89 4.13
C VAL A 60 -6.28 13.38 5.38
N ASP A 61 -7.50 13.90 5.22
CA ASP A 61 -8.38 14.33 6.30
C ASP A 61 -8.76 13.15 7.22
N ILE A 62 -9.14 12.02 6.66
CA ILE A 62 -9.45 10.80 7.42
C ILE A 62 -8.20 10.24 8.10
N ALA A 63 -7.04 10.25 7.42
CA ALA A 63 -5.78 9.84 8.04
C ALA A 63 -5.46 10.69 9.29
N LYS A 64 -5.64 12.01 9.20
CA LYS A 64 -5.44 12.93 10.33
C LYS A 64 -6.41 12.68 11.48
N LEU A 65 -7.71 12.58 11.18
CA LEU A 65 -8.77 12.41 12.19
C LEU A 65 -8.71 11.07 12.90
N SER A 66 -8.42 9.97 12.16
CA SER A 66 -8.28 8.63 12.73
C SER A 66 -6.96 8.40 13.45
N ALA A 67 -6.06 9.38 13.43
CA ALA A 67 -4.69 9.24 13.92
C ALA A 67 -3.96 8.02 13.33
N ALA A 68 -4.19 7.73 12.03
CA ALA A 68 -3.43 6.75 11.28
C ALA A 68 -1.97 7.18 11.14
N ASP A 69 -1.07 6.22 10.89
CA ASP A 69 0.36 6.48 10.77
C ASP A 69 0.72 7.25 9.49
N GLY A 70 -0.20 7.29 8.51
CA GLY A 70 0.03 8.06 7.30
C GLY A 70 -1.04 7.92 6.23
N VAL A 71 -0.68 8.37 5.04
CA VAL A 71 -1.55 8.39 3.85
C VAL A 71 -0.82 7.85 2.63
N HIS A 72 -1.56 7.23 1.72
CA HIS A 72 -1.10 6.88 0.38
C HIS A 72 -1.94 7.62 -0.65
N VAL A 73 -1.29 8.39 -1.54
CA VAL A 73 -1.96 9.19 -2.57
C VAL A 73 -1.64 8.70 -3.99
N GLY A 74 -2.58 8.85 -4.90
CA GLY A 74 -2.40 8.63 -6.33
C GLY A 74 -1.97 9.92 -7.05
N GLN A 75 -1.93 9.85 -8.39
CA GLN A 75 -1.50 10.97 -9.23
C GLN A 75 -2.53 12.11 -9.29
N ASP A 76 -3.82 11.77 -9.12
CA ASP A 76 -4.95 12.70 -9.18
C ASP A 76 -5.45 13.13 -7.79
N ASP A 77 -4.81 12.63 -6.72
CA ASP A 77 -5.17 12.96 -5.35
C ASP A 77 -4.39 14.19 -4.85
N LEU A 78 -4.51 14.50 -3.56
CA LEU A 78 -3.78 15.62 -2.97
C LEU A 78 -2.26 15.42 -3.12
N ASP A 79 -1.57 16.48 -3.55
CA ASP A 79 -0.11 16.46 -3.71
C ASP A 79 0.60 16.03 -2.41
N PRO A 80 1.65 15.18 -2.48
CA PRO A 80 2.39 14.72 -1.30
C PRO A 80 2.91 15.81 -0.37
N ALA A 81 3.35 16.96 -0.92
CA ALA A 81 3.80 18.07 -0.06
C ALA A 81 2.64 18.69 0.73
N SER A 82 1.46 18.76 0.14
CA SER A 82 0.24 19.21 0.82
C SER A 82 -0.24 18.19 1.86
N ALA A 83 -0.18 16.89 1.54
CA ALA A 83 -0.47 15.82 2.49
C ALA A 83 0.47 15.88 3.70
N ARG A 84 1.78 16.01 3.47
CA ARG A 84 2.81 16.19 4.49
C ARG A 84 2.54 17.39 5.38
N ARG A 85 2.16 18.54 4.80
CA ARG A 85 1.84 19.77 5.52
C ARG A 85 0.64 19.59 6.47
N ILE A 86 -0.37 18.81 6.07
CA ILE A 86 -1.56 18.54 6.89
C ILE A 86 -1.25 17.53 8.01
N LEU A 87 -0.53 16.45 7.69
CA LEU A 87 -0.29 15.35 8.62
C LEU A 87 0.86 15.64 9.60
N GLY A 88 1.86 16.39 9.17
CA GLY A 88 3.08 16.65 9.94
C GLY A 88 4.29 15.85 9.46
N GLY A 89 5.47 16.13 10.02
CA GLY A 89 6.75 15.57 9.61
C GLY A 89 6.86 14.05 9.84
N ASP A 90 6.28 13.55 10.91
CA ASP A 90 6.40 12.15 11.36
C ASP A 90 5.45 11.19 10.64
N ALA A 91 4.44 11.71 9.92
CA ALA A 91 3.50 10.87 9.21
C ALA A 91 4.13 10.21 7.99
N ILE A 92 3.71 8.99 7.67
CA ILE A 92 4.15 8.27 6.47
C ILE A 92 3.34 8.75 5.26
N VAL A 93 4.01 9.20 4.20
CA VAL A 93 3.38 9.57 2.92
C VAL A 93 3.88 8.67 1.82
N GLY A 94 3.00 7.90 1.21
CA GLY A 94 3.29 7.10 0.02
C GLY A 94 2.66 7.69 -1.23
N VAL A 95 3.27 7.43 -2.39
CA VAL A 95 2.73 7.85 -3.69
C VAL A 95 2.72 6.71 -4.70
N SER A 96 1.62 6.59 -5.47
CA SER A 96 1.53 5.66 -6.61
C SER A 96 2.26 6.21 -7.83
N THR A 97 2.99 5.34 -8.55
CA THR A 97 3.63 5.63 -9.83
C THR A 97 3.36 4.51 -10.84
N HIS A 98 3.26 4.87 -12.13
CA HIS A 98 2.88 4.00 -13.23
C HIS A 98 3.86 4.08 -14.42
N SER A 99 4.88 4.93 -14.32
CA SER A 99 5.91 5.13 -15.35
C SER A 99 7.23 5.57 -14.73
N ALA A 100 8.32 5.41 -15.48
CA ALA A 100 9.66 5.88 -15.10
C ALA A 100 9.69 7.39 -14.79
N ASP A 101 8.97 8.20 -15.56
CA ASP A 101 8.91 9.65 -15.34
C ASP A 101 8.23 10.00 -14.00
N GLN A 102 7.16 9.28 -13.65
CA GLN A 102 6.51 9.45 -12.34
C GLN A 102 7.42 9.00 -11.19
N VAL A 103 8.23 7.94 -11.37
CA VAL A 103 9.23 7.53 -10.38
C VAL A 103 10.30 8.62 -10.20
N ARG A 104 10.84 9.17 -11.31
CA ARG A 104 11.80 10.30 -11.25
C ARG A 104 11.21 11.50 -10.51
N ALA A 105 9.98 11.87 -10.83
CA ALA A 105 9.31 12.96 -10.12
C ALA A 105 9.10 12.66 -8.63
N ALA A 106 8.73 11.43 -8.27
CA ALA A 106 8.53 11.02 -6.87
C ALA A 106 9.83 10.96 -6.07
N SER A 107 10.98 10.72 -6.70
CA SER A 107 12.28 10.63 -6.02
C SER A 107 12.64 11.90 -5.25
N THR A 108 12.23 13.06 -5.75
CA THR A 108 12.51 14.38 -5.15
C THR A 108 11.38 14.92 -4.26
N ARG A 109 10.21 14.24 -4.23
CA ARG A 109 9.06 14.67 -3.43
C ARG A 109 9.19 14.25 -1.96
N PRO A 110 8.50 14.93 -1.02
CA PRO A 110 8.51 14.58 0.42
C PRO A 110 7.62 13.36 0.72
N VAL A 111 7.97 12.22 0.12
CA VAL A 111 7.34 10.92 0.33
C VAL A 111 8.31 9.97 1.01
N ASP A 112 7.79 8.99 1.75
CA ASP A 112 8.57 8.00 2.49
C ASP A 112 8.72 6.69 1.71
N TYR A 113 7.79 6.40 0.78
CA TYR A 113 7.91 5.27 -0.14
C TYR A 113 7.23 5.56 -1.48
N ILE A 114 7.67 4.85 -2.50
CA ILE A 114 7.15 4.96 -3.87
C ILE A 114 6.50 3.63 -4.25
N ALA A 115 5.20 3.65 -4.55
CA ALA A 115 4.51 2.46 -5.04
C ALA A 115 4.57 2.40 -6.57
N VAL A 116 4.98 1.25 -7.11
CA VAL A 116 5.10 0.99 -8.54
C VAL A 116 4.06 -0.05 -8.95
N GLY A 117 3.25 0.26 -9.95
CA GLY A 117 2.26 -0.70 -10.47
C GLY A 117 1.20 -0.09 -11.38
N PRO A 118 0.25 -0.91 -11.88
CA PRO A 118 0.08 -2.33 -11.57
C PRO A 118 1.15 -3.22 -12.23
N ILE A 119 1.78 -4.12 -11.46
CA ILE A 119 2.84 -4.99 -12.00
C ILE A 119 2.25 -6.03 -12.94
N PHE A 120 1.15 -6.66 -12.52
CA PHE A 120 0.40 -7.64 -13.33
C PHE A 120 -1.05 -7.19 -13.47
N GLY A 121 -1.74 -7.69 -14.49
CA GLY A 121 -3.16 -7.39 -14.71
C GLY A 121 -4.00 -7.65 -13.45
N THR A 122 -4.85 -6.72 -13.07
CA THR A 122 -5.69 -6.80 -11.88
C THR A 122 -7.08 -6.25 -12.13
N SER A 123 -8.10 -6.98 -11.67
CA SER A 123 -9.49 -6.53 -11.63
C SER A 123 -9.85 -5.76 -10.34
N THR A 124 -8.90 -5.61 -9.42
CA THR A 124 -9.16 -5.07 -8.09
C THR A 124 -9.29 -3.55 -8.09
N LYS A 125 -8.57 -2.88 -8.98
CA LYS A 125 -8.58 -1.42 -9.16
C LYS A 125 -8.70 -1.13 -10.64
N GLU A 126 -9.77 -0.47 -11.06
CA GLU A 126 -9.86 0.16 -12.39
C GLU A 126 -8.94 1.37 -12.39
N THR A 127 -7.70 1.17 -12.81
CA THR A 127 -6.69 2.24 -12.83
C THR A 127 -6.59 2.91 -14.19
N GLY A 128 -7.14 2.29 -15.25
CA GLY A 128 -6.90 2.70 -16.63
C GLY A 128 -5.46 2.48 -17.11
N TYR A 129 -4.56 2.06 -16.24
CA TYR A 129 -3.16 1.76 -16.59
C TYR A 129 -3.00 0.30 -17.00
N ARG A 130 -2.17 0.06 -18.02
CA ARG A 130 -1.73 -1.29 -18.40
C ARG A 130 -0.77 -1.83 -17.34
N ASP A 131 -0.68 -3.16 -17.23
CA ASP A 131 0.34 -3.84 -16.46
C ASP A 131 1.73 -3.45 -16.98
N VAL A 132 2.60 -3.08 -16.03
CA VAL A 132 3.94 -2.56 -16.35
C VAL A 132 5.02 -3.63 -16.23
N GLY A 133 4.70 -4.83 -15.71
CA GLY A 133 5.64 -5.91 -15.47
C GLY A 133 6.68 -5.60 -14.40
N THR A 134 7.54 -6.58 -14.12
CA THR A 134 8.69 -6.41 -13.21
C THR A 134 9.77 -5.51 -13.81
N ALA A 135 9.77 -5.30 -15.11
CA ALA A 135 10.73 -4.42 -15.79
C ALA A 135 10.67 -2.98 -15.24
N LEU A 136 9.47 -2.44 -15.00
CA LEU A 136 9.37 -1.11 -14.40
C LEU A 136 9.88 -1.07 -12.95
N VAL A 137 9.80 -2.18 -12.21
CA VAL A 137 10.38 -2.25 -10.84
C VAL A 137 11.89 -2.13 -10.92
N SER A 138 12.54 -2.87 -11.84
CA SER A 138 14.00 -2.80 -12.04
C SER A 138 14.42 -1.40 -12.52
N GLU A 139 13.71 -0.84 -13.48
CA GLU A 139 13.98 0.53 -13.96
C GLU A 139 13.79 1.57 -12.83
N ALA A 140 12.76 1.41 -11.98
CA ALA A 140 12.55 2.28 -10.84
C ALA A 140 13.70 2.19 -9.82
N ALA A 141 14.20 0.97 -9.53
CA ALA A 141 15.35 0.78 -8.65
C ALA A 141 16.61 1.49 -9.19
N GLU A 142 16.90 1.34 -10.49
CA GLU A 142 18.01 2.06 -11.13
C GLU A 142 17.86 3.59 -11.11
N ILE A 143 16.63 4.09 -11.33
CA ILE A 143 16.35 5.53 -11.27
C ILE A 143 16.64 6.08 -9.88
N LEU A 144 16.17 5.39 -8.82
CA LEU A 144 16.37 5.83 -7.44
C LEU A 144 17.85 5.74 -7.04
N GLU A 145 18.54 4.67 -7.42
CA GLU A 145 19.99 4.52 -7.17
C GLU A 145 20.80 5.66 -7.82
N ARG A 146 20.57 5.95 -9.10
CA ARG A 146 21.24 7.05 -9.82
C ARG A 146 20.92 8.42 -9.22
N ALA A 147 19.75 8.58 -8.62
CA ALA A 147 19.34 9.81 -7.94
C ALA A 147 19.86 9.91 -6.49
N GLY A 148 20.56 8.89 -5.97
CA GLY A 148 20.94 8.81 -4.56
C GLY A 148 19.75 8.76 -3.61
N CYS A 149 18.59 8.28 -4.10
CA CYS A 149 17.33 8.25 -3.36
C CYS A 149 17.16 6.89 -2.68
N THR A 150 17.06 6.89 -1.36
CA THR A 150 16.93 5.66 -0.54
C THR A 150 15.48 5.25 -0.22
N LYS A 151 14.49 5.90 -0.84
CA LYS A 151 13.07 5.59 -0.61
C LYS A 151 12.74 4.16 -1.09
N PRO A 152 12.09 3.33 -0.25
CA PRO A 152 11.75 1.98 -0.64
C PRO A 152 10.68 1.95 -1.75
N ILE A 153 10.82 0.98 -2.65
CA ILE A 153 9.84 0.67 -3.69
C ILE A 153 8.85 -0.35 -3.12
N VAL A 154 7.56 -0.05 -3.19
CA VAL A 154 6.47 -0.98 -2.89
C VAL A 154 5.80 -1.39 -4.20
N ALA A 155 5.93 -2.63 -4.60
CA ALA A 155 5.28 -3.12 -5.82
C ALA A 155 3.82 -3.51 -5.55
N ILE A 156 2.90 -3.17 -6.47
CA ILE A 156 1.46 -3.44 -6.31
C ILE A 156 0.82 -3.85 -7.63
N GLY A 157 -0.25 -4.64 -7.54
CA GLY A 157 -1.13 -5.02 -8.64
C GLY A 157 -0.89 -6.42 -9.16
N GLY A 158 -1.89 -7.30 -9.00
CA GLY A 158 -1.92 -8.68 -9.52
C GLY A 158 -0.81 -9.60 -8.97
N ILE A 159 -0.17 -9.25 -7.88
CA ILE A 159 0.91 -10.04 -7.28
C ILE A 159 0.30 -11.22 -6.53
N THR A 160 0.76 -12.43 -6.88
CA THR A 160 0.46 -13.68 -6.17
C THR A 160 1.66 -14.15 -5.38
N LEU A 161 1.46 -15.10 -4.46
CA LEU A 161 2.54 -15.66 -3.64
C LEU A 161 3.69 -16.21 -4.51
N GLU A 162 3.36 -16.90 -5.59
CA GLU A 162 4.34 -17.50 -6.51
C GLU A 162 5.20 -16.44 -7.24
N ARG A 163 4.62 -15.25 -7.51
CA ARG A 163 5.27 -14.16 -8.25
C ARG A 163 6.01 -13.18 -7.34
N ALA A 164 5.66 -13.14 -6.06
CA ALA A 164 6.20 -12.16 -5.12
C ALA A 164 7.75 -12.22 -5.01
N PRO A 165 8.42 -13.38 -4.97
CA PRO A 165 9.88 -13.43 -4.94
C PRO A 165 10.55 -12.78 -6.16
N ASP A 166 9.97 -12.92 -7.36
CA ASP A 166 10.50 -12.30 -8.58
C ASP A 166 10.39 -10.79 -8.53
N VAL A 167 9.32 -10.27 -7.95
CA VAL A 167 9.09 -8.83 -7.76
C VAL A 167 10.11 -8.24 -6.77
N ILE A 168 10.42 -8.95 -5.69
CA ILE A 168 11.49 -8.54 -4.75
C ILE A 168 12.86 -8.57 -5.43
N ARG A 169 13.17 -9.65 -6.18
CA ARG A 169 14.43 -9.72 -6.95
C ARG A 169 14.58 -8.60 -7.99
N ALA A 170 13.47 -8.09 -8.51
CA ALA A 170 13.47 -6.94 -9.41
C ALA A 170 13.79 -5.60 -8.72
N GLY A 171 13.96 -5.57 -7.40
CA GLY A 171 14.34 -4.37 -6.64
C GLY A 171 13.25 -3.77 -5.76
N ALA A 172 12.07 -4.40 -5.65
CA ALA A 172 11.07 -3.96 -4.69
C ALA A 172 11.50 -4.31 -3.25
N ALA A 173 11.33 -3.36 -2.32
CA ALA A 173 11.54 -3.59 -0.89
C ALA A 173 10.36 -4.34 -0.24
N ALA A 174 9.16 -4.22 -0.83
CA ALA A 174 7.96 -4.89 -0.35
C ALA A 174 6.92 -5.06 -1.47
N VAL A 175 5.96 -5.95 -1.24
CA VAL A 175 4.80 -6.15 -2.12
C VAL A 175 3.50 -5.78 -1.40
N ALA A 176 2.60 -5.07 -2.09
CA ALA A 176 1.26 -4.79 -1.61
C ALA A 176 0.26 -5.76 -2.28
N VAL A 177 -0.38 -6.57 -1.48
CA VAL A 177 -1.26 -7.65 -1.93
C VAL A 177 -2.69 -7.44 -1.44
N ILE A 178 -3.68 -7.72 -2.29
CA ILE A 178 -5.10 -7.57 -1.95
C ILE A 178 -5.87 -8.87 -2.21
N SER A 179 -6.06 -9.23 -3.49
CA SER A 179 -6.94 -10.34 -3.87
C SER A 179 -6.38 -11.69 -3.48
N ASP A 180 -5.08 -11.87 -3.63
CA ASP A 180 -4.43 -13.14 -3.34
C ASP A 180 -4.46 -13.50 -1.85
N LEU A 181 -4.51 -12.51 -0.95
CA LEU A 181 -4.69 -12.76 0.48
C LEU A 181 -6.03 -13.43 0.82
N LEU A 182 -7.01 -13.33 -0.08
CA LEU A 182 -8.35 -13.92 0.10
C LEU A 182 -8.56 -15.18 -0.76
N SER A 183 -7.61 -15.56 -1.60
CA SER A 183 -7.76 -16.63 -2.58
C SER A 183 -7.99 -18.02 -1.95
N THR A 184 -7.42 -18.26 -0.77
CA THR A 184 -7.51 -19.52 -0.04
C THR A 184 -8.68 -19.59 0.94
N GLY A 185 -9.40 -18.48 1.16
CA GLY A 185 -10.42 -18.37 2.21
C GLY A 185 -9.84 -18.21 3.63
N ASN A 186 -8.52 -18.30 3.81
CA ASN A 186 -7.82 -18.11 5.08
C ASN A 186 -6.77 -16.99 4.97
N PRO A 187 -7.17 -15.73 5.13
CA PRO A 187 -6.27 -14.59 4.97
C PRO A 187 -5.12 -14.54 6.00
N GLU A 188 -5.33 -15.04 7.21
CA GLU A 188 -4.28 -15.15 8.23
C GLU A 188 -3.15 -16.08 7.78
N ALA A 189 -3.49 -17.29 7.36
CA ALA A 189 -2.50 -18.25 6.86
C ALA A 189 -1.78 -17.71 5.62
N ARG A 190 -2.51 -17.08 4.70
CA ARG A 190 -1.94 -16.53 3.47
C ARG A 190 -0.93 -15.40 3.74
N VAL A 191 -1.18 -14.53 4.72
CA VAL A 191 -0.21 -13.53 5.16
C VAL A 191 1.07 -14.19 5.70
N ARG A 192 0.95 -15.24 6.53
CA ARG A 192 2.13 -15.98 7.04
C ARG A 192 2.95 -16.60 5.90
N GLU A 193 2.28 -17.13 4.86
CA GLU A 193 2.96 -17.68 3.69
C GLU A 193 3.77 -16.61 2.97
N TYR A 194 3.21 -15.42 2.74
CA TYR A 194 3.94 -14.29 2.16
C TYR A 194 5.15 -13.89 2.99
N ILE A 195 4.99 -13.76 4.30
CA ILE A 195 6.10 -13.38 5.18
C ILE A 195 7.22 -14.42 5.08
N ARG A 196 6.91 -15.72 5.15
CA ARG A 196 7.92 -16.79 5.05
C ARG A 196 8.61 -16.84 3.68
N ALA A 197 7.89 -16.54 2.62
CA ALA A 197 8.44 -16.58 1.26
C ALA A 197 9.35 -15.38 0.94
N LEU A 198 9.21 -14.29 1.69
CA LEU A 198 9.91 -13.03 1.42
C LEU A 198 10.90 -12.60 2.53
N SER A 199 11.09 -13.47 3.55
CA SER A 199 12.04 -13.25 4.67
C SER A 199 13.46 -13.71 4.36
#